data_6a9ab125c90560d3bc401daad30aae1d
#
_entry.id   6a9ab125c90560d3bc401daad30aae1d
#
_cell.length_a   1.000
_cell.length_b   1.000
_cell.length_c   1.000
_cell.angle_alpha   90.00
_cell.angle_beta   90.00
_cell.angle_gamma   90.00
#
_symmetry.space_group_name_H-M   'P 1'
#
loop_
_entity.id
_entity.type
_entity.pdbx_description
1 polymer ?
#
loop_
_entity_poly.entity_id
_entity_poly.type
_entity_poly.pdbx_seq_one_letter_code
_entity_poly.pdbx_strand_id
1 'polypeptide(L)'
;MKPLQKIAIVTNASKPGAEVLASELEQIAKKSGVSTVVTSDFPCQAGLIEGSDACFVVGGDGTLLGMMNEAVRYNVPVAGIRHGKL
;
A
#
# COMPACT_ATOMS: atom_id res chain seq x y z
N MET A 1 -8.45 11.90 -15.82
CA MET A 1 -7.81 11.04 -14.79
C MET A 1 -8.05 9.58 -15.12
N LYS A 2 -7.01 8.80 -15.15
CA LYS A 2 -7.16 7.36 -15.37
C LYS A 2 -7.76 6.70 -14.13
N PRO A 3 -8.73 5.79 -14.31
CA PRO A 3 -9.19 5.01 -13.17
C PRO A 3 -8.05 4.11 -12.66
N LEU A 4 -8.06 3.86 -11.37
CA LEU A 4 -7.09 2.94 -10.79
C LEU A 4 -7.38 1.52 -11.29
N GLN A 5 -6.34 0.84 -11.76
CA GLN A 5 -6.47 -0.54 -12.24
C GLN A 5 -5.72 -1.51 -11.34
N LYS A 6 -4.64 -1.05 -10.73
CA LYS A 6 -3.82 -1.88 -9.85
C LYS A 6 -3.26 -1.04 -8.72
N ILE A 7 -3.40 -1.53 -7.50
CA ILE A 7 -2.82 -0.85 -6.33
C ILE A 7 -1.96 -1.83 -5.55
N ALA A 8 -0.97 -1.28 -4.87
CA ALA A 8 -0.16 -2.02 -3.93
C ALA A 8 -0.52 -1.58 -2.52
N ILE A 9 -0.60 -2.53 -1.60
CA ILE A 9 -0.90 -2.25 -0.20
C ILE A 9 0.24 -2.85 0.62
N VAL A 10 0.97 -1.99 1.31
CA VAL A 10 2.07 -2.39 2.18
C VAL A 10 1.64 -2.19 3.62
N THR A 11 1.63 -3.25 4.41
CA THR A 11 1.20 -3.17 5.79
C THR A 11 2.36 -3.58 6.70
N ASN A 12 2.41 -2.95 7.88
CA ASN A 12 3.41 -3.30 8.89
C ASN A 12 2.81 -4.32 9.84
N ALA A 13 3.26 -5.58 9.73
CA ALA A 13 2.72 -6.67 10.51
C ALA A 13 2.95 -6.50 12.01
N SER A 14 3.90 -5.67 12.43
CA SER A 14 4.15 -5.43 13.84
C SER A 14 3.15 -4.49 14.49
N LYS A 15 2.28 -3.85 13.70
CA LYS A 15 1.27 -2.93 14.21
C LYS A 15 -0.06 -3.66 14.32
N PRO A 16 -0.63 -3.80 15.53
CA PRO A 16 -1.93 -4.44 15.69
C PRO A 16 -3.00 -3.71 14.89
N GLY A 17 -3.82 -4.45 14.19
CA GLY A 17 -4.91 -3.87 13.41
C GLY A 17 -4.54 -3.38 12.03
N ALA A 18 -3.24 -3.26 11.70
CA ALA A 18 -2.85 -2.82 10.37
C ALA A 18 -3.29 -3.82 9.30
N GLU A 19 -3.21 -5.11 9.60
CA GLU A 19 -3.63 -6.14 8.66
C GLU A 19 -5.13 -6.08 8.38
N VAL A 20 -5.91 -5.72 9.39
CA VAL A 20 -7.36 -5.59 9.23
C VAL A 20 -7.66 -4.46 8.27
N LEU A 21 -7.00 -3.31 8.43
CA LEU A 21 -7.18 -2.19 7.52
C LEU A 21 -6.75 -2.54 6.11
N ALA A 22 -5.62 -3.23 5.97
CA ALA A 22 -5.14 -3.64 4.66
C ALA A 22 -6.13 -4.56 3.99
N SER A 23 -6.72 -5.49 4.74
CA SER A 23 -7.73 -6.41 4.22
C SER A 23 -8.98 -5.66 3.77
N GLU A 24 -9.41 -4.66 4.54
CA GLU A 24 -10.57 -3.85 4.16
C GLU A 24 -10.31 -3.08 2.88
N LEU A 25 -9.13 -2.50 2.74
CA LEU A 25 -8.75 -1.80 1.51
C LEU A 25 -8.75 -2.75 0.32
N GLU A 26 -8.22 -3.95 0.52
CA GLU A 26 -8.18 -4.94 -0.54
C GLU A 26 -9.59 -5.30 -1.00
N GLN A 27 -10.50 -5.50 -0.06
CA GLN A 27 -11.87 -5.85 -0.40
C GLN A 27 -12.57 -4.73 -1.15
N ILE A 28 -12.38 -3.49 -0.72
CA ILE A 28 -12.95 -2.33 -1.40
C ILE A 28 -12.44 -2.25 -2.83
N ALA A 29 -11.13 -2.42 -3.00
CA ALA A 29 -10.53 -2.37 -4.31
C ALA A 29 -11.05 -3.46 -5.22
N LYS A 30 -11.18 -4.68 -4.71
CA LYS A 30 -11.69 -5.80 -5.51
C LYS A 30 -13.12 -5.58 -5.94
N LYS A 31 -13.94 -5.02 -5.06
CA LYS A 31 -15.33 -4.70 -5.42
C LYS A 31 -15.41 -3.67 -6.52
N SER A 32 -14.41 -2.81 -6.60
CA SER A 32 -14.33 -1.77 -7.64
C SER A 32 -13.63 -2.24 -8.90
N GLY A 33 -13.25 -3.52 -8.96
CA GLY A 33 -12.55 -4.06 -10.12
C GLY A 33 -11.08 -3.72 -10.19
N VAL A 34 -10.48 -3.37 -9.07
CA VAL A 34 -9.06 -2.99 -9.00
C VAL A 34 -8.24 -4.18 -8.54
N SER A 35 -7.16 -4.49 -9.27
CA SER A 35 -6.22 -5.54 -8.86
C SER A 35 -5.40 -5.06 -7.68
N THR A 36 -5.11 -5.97 -6.75
CA THR A 36 -4.36 -5.63 -5.54
C THR A 36 -3.16 -6.54 -5.36
N VAL A 37 -2.08 -5.97 -4.83
CA VAL A 37 -0.92 -6.69 -4.33
C VAL A 37 -0.75 -6.26 -2.89
N VAL A 38 -0.81 -7.21 -1.96
CA VAL A 38 -0.69 -6.92 -0.52
C VAL A 38 0.53 -7.61 0.02
N THR A 39 1.34 -6.88 0.77
CA THR A 39 2.51 -7.45 1.43
C THR A 39 2.62 -6.92 2.85
N SER A 40 3.06 -7.79 3.76
CA SER A 40 3.42 -7.40 5.11
C SER A 40 4.93 -7.45 5.33
N ASP A 41 5.69 -7.78 4.31
CA ASP A 41 7.14 -7.80 4.39
C ASP A 41 7.68 -6.38 4.26
N PHE A 42 8.61 -6.04 5.14
CA PHE A 42 9.23 -4.73 5.09
C PHE A 42 10.71 -4.86 5.48
N PRO A 43 11.64 -4.38 4.63
CA PRO A 43 11.34 -3.73 3.35
C PRO A 43 10.74 -4.71 2.34
N CYS A 44 9.85 -4.23 1.49
CA CYS A 44 9.22 -5.09 0.50
C CYS A 44 10.21 -5.43 -0.60
N GLN A 45 9.86 -6.43 -1.41
CA GLN A 45 10.70 -6.81 -2.53
C GLN A 45 10.87 -5.65 -3.49
N ALA A 46 12.09 -5.52 -4.03
CA ALA A 46 12.35 -4.50 -5.03
C ALA A 46 11.43 -4.74 -6.23
N GLY A 47 10.80 -3.67 -6.70
CA GLY A 47 9.92 -3.76 -7.85
C GLY A 47 8.50 -4.19 -7.55
N LEU A 48 8.18 -4.46 -6.29
CA LEU A 48 6.83 -4.92 -5.94
C LEU A 48 5.75 -3.94 -6.40
N ILE A 49 6.00 -2.64 -6.27
CA ILE A 49 5.01 -1.63 -6.62
C ILE A 49 5.12 -1.17 -8.06
N GLU A 50 6.06 -1.70 -8.82
CA GLU A 50 6.22 -1.33 -10.22
C GLU A 50 4.94 -1.65 -11.00
N GLY A 51 4.49 -0.68 -11.79
CA GLY A 51 3.27 -0.85 -12.56
C GLY A 51 1.99 -0.62 -11.80
N SER A 52 2.08 -0.34 -10.50
CA SER A 52 0.89 0.01 -9.72
C SER A 52 0.48 1.45 -9.98
N ASP A 53 -0.81 1.72 -9.94
CA ASP A 53 -1.33 3.08 -10.11
C ASP A 53 -1.24 3.88 -8.82
N ALA A 54 -1.20 3.20 -7.69
CA ALA A 54 -1.04 3.83 -6.38
C ALA A 54 -0.53 2.81 -5.38
N CYS A 55 0.10 3.29 -4.33
CA CYS A 55 0.59 2.47 -3.23
C CYS A 55 0.03 3.01 -1.93
N PHE A 56 -0.61 2.16 -1.15
CA PHE A 56 -1.13 2.53 0.17
C PHE A 56 -0.29 1.86 1.23
N VAL A 57 0.21 2.65 2.17
CA VAL A 57 1.04 2.15 3.25
C VAL A 57 0.24 2.23 4.53
N VAL A 58 -0.03 1.09 5.14
CA VAL A 58 -0.78 1.00 6.39
C VAL A 58 0.20 0.75 7.52
N GLY A 59 0.36 1.72 8.41
CA GLY A 59 1.31 1.60 9.50
C GLY A 59 1.81 2.94 9.97
N GLY A 60 3.03 2.97 10.45
CA GLY A 60 3.64 4.18 10.98
C GLY A 60 4.47 4.93 9.95
N ASP A 61 5.03 6.04 10.40
CA ASP A 61 5.81 6.92 9.54
C ASP A 61 7.06 6.24 8.99
N GLY A 62 7.65 5.33 9.76
CA GLY A 62 8.84 4.62 9.29
C GLY A 62 8.58 3.76 8.07
N THR A 63 7.43 3.08 8.05
CA THR A 63 7.04 2.27 6.90
C THR A 63 6.79 3.16 5.68
N LEU A 64 6.11 4.27 5.88
CA LEU A 64 5.83 5.21 4.80
C LEU A 64 7.13 5.77 4.22
N LEU A 65 8.04 6.23 5.08
CA LEU A 65 9.32 6.76 4.62
C LEU A 65 10.12 5.73 3.86
N GLY A 66 10.08 4.47 4.32
CA GLY A 66 10.79 3.40 3.63
C GLY A 66 10.26 3.13 2.23
N MET A 67 8.97 3.38 2.01
CA MET A 67 8.38 3.16 0.69
C MET A 67 8.54 4.35 -0.25
N MET A 68 8.88 5.51 0.25
CA MET A 68 8.96 6.70 -0.61
C MET A 68 10.02 6.58 -1.69
N ASN A 69 11.15 5.96 -1.38
CA ASN A 69 12.21 5.78 -2.38
C ASN A 69 11.72 4.90 -3.53
N GLU A 70 11.03 3.81 -3.20
CA GLU A 70 10.48 2.94 -4.23
C GLU A 70 9.40 3.64 -5.03
N ALA A 71 8.56 4.43 -4.36
CA ALA A 71 7.50 5.16 -5.04
C ALA A 71 8.07 6.15 -6.04
N VAL A 72 9.13 6.85 -5.67
CA VAL A 72 9.79 7.79 -6.58
C VAL A 72 10.43 7.04 -7.74
N ARG A 73 11.10 5.93 -7.45
CA ARG A 73 11.78 5.14 -8.48
C ARG A 73 10.82 4.67 -9.57
N TYR A 74 9.64 4.22 -9.18
CA TYR A 74 8.69 3.66 -10.12
C TYR A 74 7.57 4.62 -10.50
N ASN A 75 7.68 5.87 -10.02
CA ASN A 75 6.70 6.91 -10.32
C ASN A 75 5.29 6.51 -9.91
N VAL A 76 5.18 5.96 -8.70
CA VAL A 76 3.90 5.52 -8.15
C VAL A 76 3.51 6.45 -7.01
N PRO A 77 2.31 7.06 -7.04
CA PRO A 77 1.83 7.85 -5.91
C PRO A 77 1.70 6.99 -4.67
N VAL A 78 2.08 7.53 -3.52
CA VAL A 78 2.00 6.81 -2.26
C VAL A 78 1.15 7.59 -1.27
N ALA A 79 0.30 6.88 -0.54
CA ALA A 79 -0.52 7.46 0.51
C ALA A 79 -0.34 6.65 1.78
N GLY A 80 -0.14 7.34 2.91
CA GLY A 80 -0.03 6.69 4.20
C GLY A 80 -1.37 6.65 4.88
N ILE A 81 -1.69 5.51 5.48
CA ILE A 81 -2.89 5.33 6.27
C ILE A 81 -2.46 4.98 7.68
N ARG A 82 -2.78 5.85 8.62
CA ARG A 82 -2.44 5.61 10.01
C ARG A 82 -3.42 4.64 10.62
N HIS A 83 -2.88 3.65 11.30
CA HIS A 83 -3.69 2.70 12.04
C HIS A 83 -4.48 3.42 13.13
N GLY A 84 -5.80 3.23 13.12
CA GLY A 84 -6.68 3.72 14.14
C GLY A 84 -7.00 5.20 14.11
N LYS A 85 -6.46 5.93 13.14
CA LYS A 85 -6.75 7.36 13.00
C LYS A 85 -6.76 7.77 11.54
N LEU A 86 -7.76 8.47 11.18
CA LEU A 86 -7.88 9.07 9.87
C LEU A 86 -7.70 10.56 9.97
#